data_e0af8e7fc5358c94211bf01977b6a070
#
_entry.id   e0af8e7fc5358c94211bf01977b6a070
#
_cell.length_a   1.000
_cell.length_b   1.000
_cell.length_c   1.000
_cell.angle_alpha   90.00
_cell.angle_beta   90.00
_cell.angle_gamma   90.00
#
_symmetry.space_group_name_H-M   'P 1'
#
loop_
_entity.id
_entity.type
_entity.pdbx_description
1 polymer ?
#
loop_
_entity_poly.entity_id
_entity_poly.type
_entity_poly.pdbx_seq_one_letter_code
_entity_poly.pdbx_strand_id
1 'polypeptide(L)'
;MRMKRKKNLDERIEASSDYLITMKNDSLDFQDAIKENHLLDFKEIFKKEQPVYLEIGCGKGQFGNTFASLNPDKNILCVERNRNVLIMAIDKARELKLDNIMFLCGTAEYLPSYIPNNSIEEIYLNFSCPFPKKSHE
;
A
#
# COMPACT_ATOMS: atom_id res chain seq x y z
N MET A 1 -4.95 -22.00 2.30
CA MET A 1 -6.21 -21.85 1.59
C MET A 1 -6.18 -20.61 0.69
N ARG A 2 -6.65 -20.78 -0.49
CA ARG A 2 -6.60 -19.69 -1.43
C ARG A 2 -7.89 -18.88 -1.39
N MET A 3 -7.75 -17.56 -1.33
CA MET A 3 -8.89 -16.67 -1.29
C MET A 3 -9.53 -16.59 -2.68
N LYS A 4 -10.84 -16.64 -2.71
CA LYS A 4 -11.55 -16.46 -3.96
C LYS A 4 -11.47 -15.02 -4.42
N ARG A 5 -11.44 -14.84 -5.74
CA ARG A 5 -11.51 -13.52 -6.33
C ARG A 5 -12.85 -12.86 -5.97
N LYS A 6 -12.79 -11.63 -5.53
CA LYS A 6 -14.00 -10.92 -5.16
C LYS A 6 -14.77 -10.52 -6.41
N LYS A 7 -16.08 -10.43 -6.23
CA LYS A 7 -16.96 -10.05 -7.33
C LYS A 7 -16.62 -8.64 -7.81
N ASN A 8 -16.52 -8.50 -9.12
CA ASN A 8 -16.24 -7.20 -9.76
C ASN A 8 -14.93 -6.59 -9.27
N LEU A 9 -13.93 -7.44 -8.98
CA LEU A 9 -12.68 -6.94 -8.42
C LEU A 9 -11.98 -5.95 -9.35
N ASP A 10 -11.92 -6.25 -10.65
CA ASP A 10 -11.23 -5.36 -11.59
C ASP A 10 -11.89 -3.99 -11.65
N GLU A 11 -13.22 -3.96 -11.70
CA GLU A 11 -13.96 -2.70 -11.73
C GLU A 11 -13.76 -1.92 -10.45
N ARG A 12 -13.75 -2.62 -9.31
CA ARG A 12 -13.56 -1.96 -8.02
C ARG A 12 -12.16 -1.38 -7.91
N ILE A 13 -11.15 -2.09 -8.42
CA ILE A 13 -9.78 -1.59 -8.42
C ILE A 13 -9.68 -0.33 -9.29
N GLU A 14 -10.26 -0.37 -10.48
CA GLU A 14 -10.24 0.79 -11.36
C GLU A 14 -10.96 2.00 -10.76
N ALA A 15 -12.03 1.75 -10.03
CA ALA A 15 -12.81 2.82 -9.41
C ALA A 15 -12.15 3.39 -8.17
N SER A 16 -11.02 2.83 -7.74
CA SER A 16 -10.36 3.21 -6.49
C SER A 16 -9.14 4.10 -6.71
N SER A 17 -9.04 4.77 -7.85
CA SER A 17 -7.87 5.59 -8.15
C SER A 17 -7.67 6.73 -7.16
N ASP A 18 -8.72 7.10 -6.42
CA ASP A 18 -8.59 8.12 -5.37
C ASP A 18 -7.80 7.62 -4.17
N TYR A 19 -7.62 6.31 -4.02
CA TYR A 19 -6.88 5.72 -2.92
C TYR A 19 -5.77 4.79 -3.39
N LEU A 20 -5.75 4.40 -4.66
CA LEU A 20 -4.91 3.29 -5.10
C LEU A 20 -4.02 3.66 -6.27
N ILE A 21 -2.75 3.29 -6.14
CA ILE A 21 -1.77 3.34 -7.22
C ILE A 21 -1.33 1.90 -7.46
N THR A 22 -1.27 1.50 -8.74
CA THR A 22 -0.84 0.16 -9.09
C THR A 22 0.55 0.22 -9.70
N MET A 23 1.45 -0.64 -9.23
CA MET A 23 2.79 -0.74 -9.80
C MET A 23 2.70 -1.20 -11.25
N LYS A 24 3.55 -0.62 -12.08
CA LYS A 24 3.55 -0.90 -13.52
C LYS A 24 4.69 -1.79 -13.94
N ASN A 25 5.67 -1.99 -13.08
CA ASN A 25 6.88 -2.73 -13.46
C ASN A 25 7.09 -4.00 -12.64
N ASP A 26 6.11 -4.44 -11.88
CA ASP A 26 6.29 -5.59 -11.00
C ASP A 26 6.16 -6.93 -11.74
N SER A 27 5.86 -6.90 -13.03
CA SER A 27 5.87 -8.10 -13.85
C SER A 27 7.22 -8.32 -14.54
N LEU A 28 8.15 -7.37 -14.41
CA LEU A 28 9.47 -7.47 -15.01
C LEU A 28 10.41 -8.25 -14.11
N ASP A 29 11.53 -8.69 -14.67
CA ASP A 29 12.64 -9.17 -13.83
C ASP A 29 13.05 -8.06 -12.89
N PHE A 30 13.48 -8.44 -11.68
CA PHE A 30 13.90 -7.46 -10.69
C PHE A 30 14.96 -6.51 -11.25
N GLN A 31 15.95 -7.05 -11.99
CA GLN A 31 17.03 -6.24 -12.54
C GLN A 31 16.49 -5.18 -13.50
N ASP A 32 15.51 -5.54 -14.30
CA ASP A 32 14.92 -4.59 -15.25
C ASP A 32 13.97 -3.62 -14.55
N ALA A 33 13.22 -4.13 -13.59
CA ALA A 33 12.21 -3.32 -12.89
C ALA A 33 12.85 -2.16 -12.13
N ILE A 34 13.96 -2.41 -11.45
CA ILE A 34 14.58 -1.36 -10.63
C ILE A 34 15.25 -0.28 -11.46
N LYS A 35 15.44 -0.52 -12.75
CA LYS A 35 15.99 0.50 -13.63
C LYS A 35 14.95 1.53 -14.08
N GLU A 36 13.68 1.18 -13.96
CA GLU A 36 12.62 2.09 -14.36
C GLU A 36 12.35 3.10 -13.25
N ASN A 37 12.04 4.31 -13.67
CA ASN A 37 11.76 5.38 -12.73
C ASN A 37 10.26 5.64 -12.69
N HIS A 38 9.63 5.24 -11.62
CA HIS A 38 8.21 5.50 -11.37
C HIS A 38 8.04 6.24 -10.05
N LEU A 39 9.01 7.08 -9.71
CA LEU A 39 9.00 7.76 -8.41
C LEU A 39 7.71 8.52 -8.19
N LEU A 40 7.12 8.31 -7.03
CA LEU A 40 5.88 8.96 -6.65
C LEU A 40 6.15 10.39 -6.20
N ASP A 41 5.23 11.28 -6.55
CA ASP A 41 5.25 12.64 -6.02
C ASP A 41 4.22 12.69 -4.90
N PHE A 42 4.69 12.66 -3.67
CA PHE A 42 3.78 12.62 -2.52
C PHE A 42 2.91 13.86 -2.42
N LYS A 43 3.36 14.97 -2.98
CA LYS A 43 2.53 16.18 -3.00
C LYS A 43 1.32 16.02 -3.91
N GLU A 44 1.45 15.19 -4.93
CA GLU A 44 0.35 14.94 -5.84
C GLU A 44 -0.61 13.88 -5.35
N ILE A 45 -0.08 12.82 -4.73
CA ILE A 45 -0.93 11.69 -4.37
C ILE A 45 -1.62 11.87 -3.02
N PHE A 46 -1.03 12.64 -2.12
CA PHE A 46 -1.66 12.95 -0.84
C PHE A 46 -2.26 14.35 -0.91
N LYS A 47 -3.41 14.51 -0.29
CA LYS A 47 -4.11 15.80 -0.31
C LYS A 47 -3.48 16.82 0.61
N LYS A 48 -2.63 16.39 1.52
CA LYS A 48 -1.97 17.24 2.49
C LYS A 48 -0.47 17.01 2.43
N GLU A 49 0.29 18.07 2.56
CA GLU A 49 1.75 17.95 2.59
C GLU A 49 2.18 17.71 4.03
N GLN A 50 2.46 16.47 4.36
CA GLN A 50 2.77 16.03 5.72
C GLN A 50 3.83 14.95 5.64
N PRO A 51 4.50 14.65 6.78
CA PRO A 51 5.46 13.53 6.80
C PRO A 51 4.80 12.24 6.34
N VAL A 52 5.54 11.45 5.57
CA VAL A 52 5.01 10.22 4.98
C VAL A 52 5.61 9.01 5.70
N TYR A 53 4.75 8.12 6.10
CA TYR A 53 5.09 6.85 6.72
C TYR A 53 4.75 5.73 5.74
N LEU A 54 5.42 4.60 5.86
CA LEU A 54 5.27 3.50 4.92
C LEU A 54 4.96 2.22 5.68
N GLU A 55 3.90 1.52 5.25
CA GLU A 55 3.59 0.20 5.76
C GLU A 55 3.73 -0.81 4.63
N ILE A 56 4.48 -1.88 4.85
CA ILE A 56 4.67 -2.96 3.88
C ILE A 56 3.91 -4.19 4.37
N GLY A 57 3.07 -4.76 3.49
CA GLY A 57 2.25 -5.89 3.85
C GLY A 57 1.02 -5.48 4.62
N CYS A 58 0.29 -4.49 4.10
CA CYS A 58 -0.81 -3.89 4.87
C CYS A 58 -2.04 -4.80 4.98
N GLY A 59 -2.16 -5.83 4.15
CA GLY A 59 -3.29 -6.73 4.20
C GLY A 59 -4.61 -6.00 4.11
N LYS A 60 -5.51 -6.26 5.07
CA LYS A 60 -6.84 -5.66 5.10
C LYS A 60 -6.83 -4.22 5.62
N GLY A 61 -5.64 -3.69 5.91
CA GLY A 61 -5.51 -2.28 6.26
C GLY A 61 -5.82 -1.92 7.69
N GLN A 62 -5.77 -2.89 8.61
CA GLN A 62 -6.09 -2.59 10.01
C GLN A 62 -5.14 -1.57 10.61
N PHE A 63 -3.84 -1.81 10.43
CA PHE A 63 -2.85 -0.88 10.98
C PHE A 63 -2.89 0.46 10.27
N GLY A 64 -2.86 0.45 8.93
CA GLY A 64 -2.78 1.69 8.16
C GLY A 64 -3.97 2.60 8.40
N ASN A 65 -5.17 2.04 8.39
CA ASN A 65 -6.36 2.83 8.60
C ASN A 65 -6.43 3.39 10.03
N THR A 66 -6.02 2.58 11.01
CA THR A 66 -5.99 3.05 12.39
C THR A 66 -4.94 4.16 12.57
N PHE A 67 -3.76 3.94 11.97
CA PHE A 67 -2.69 4.93 12.03
C PHE A 67 -3.16 6.26 11.44
N ALA A 68 -3.79 6.22 10.27
CA ALA A 68 -4.25 7.43 9.61
C ALA A 68 -5.33 8.13 10.42
N SER A 69 -6.24 7.35 11.02
CA SER A 69 -7.31 7.92 11.84
C SER A 69 -6.76 8.65 13.06
N LEU A 70 -5.74 8.07 13.68
CA LEU A 70 -5.19 8.62 14.92
C LEU A 70 -4.15 9.71 14.66
N ASN A 71 -3.66 9.83 13.44
CA ASN A 71 -2.60 10.77 13.10
C ASN A 71 -2.98 11.60 11.88
N PRO A 72 -3.95 12.51 12.03
CA PRO A 72 -4.36 13.33 10.87
C PRO A 72 -3.26 14.25 10.37
N ASP A 73 -2.19 14.43 11.14
CA ASP A 73 -1.05 15.24 10.76
C ASP A 73 0.05 14.45 10.05
N LYS A 74 -0.22 13.19 9.71
CA LYS A 74 0.75 12.32 9.06
C LYS A 74 0.10 11.62 7.88
N ASN A 75 0.88 11.38 6.84
CA ASN A 75 0.43 10.57 5.70
C ASN A 75 1.01 9.17 5.81
N ILE A 76 0.26 8.18 5.34
CA ILE A 76 0.78 6.81 5.30
C ILE A 76 0.51 6.18 3.94
N LEU A 77 1.56 5.56 3.39
CA LEU A 77 1.48 4.79 2.16
C LEU A 77 1.54 3.32 2.51
N CYS A 78 0.53 2.56 2.12
CA CYS A 78 0.39 1.16 2.46
C CYS A 78 0.58 0.29 1.23
N VAL A 79 1.46 -0.70 1.32
CA VAL A 79 1.83 -1.54 0.18
C VAL A 79 1.31 -2.96 0.40
N GLU A 80 0.64 -3.49 -0.60
CA GLU A 80 0.10 -4.84 -0.56
C GLU A 80 -0.05 -5.35 -1.98
N ARG A 81 0.35 -6.60 -2.23
CA ARG A 81 0.25 -7.17 -3.57
C ARG A 81 -1.05 -7.93 -3.80
N ASN A 82 -1.72 -8.39 -2.75
CA ASN A 82 -2.94 -9.17 -2.87
C ASN A 82 -4.12 -8.23 -3.03
N ARG A 83 -4.66 -8.19 -4.26
CA ARG A 83 -5.73 -7.26 -4.59
C ARG A 83 -7.01 -7.54 -3.84
N ASN A 84 -7.27 -8.81 -3.50
CA ASN A 84 -8.49 -9.16 -2.77
C ASN A 84 -8.53 -8.56 -1.38
N VAL A 85 -7.39 -8.60 -0.67
CA VAL A 85 -7.36 -8.00 0.67
C VAL A 85 -7.18 -6.49 0.58
N LEU A 86 -6.48 -6.03 -0.44
CA LEU A 86 -6.23 -4.60 -0.60
C LEU A 86 -7.53 -3.81 -0.80
N ILE A 87 -8.46 -4.38 -1.56
CA ILE A 87 -9.73 -3.68 -1.78
C ILE A 87 -10.50 -3.53 -0.47
N MET A 88 -10.32 -4.47 0.46
CA MET A 88 -10.96 -4.36 1.78
C MET A 88 -10.36 -3.20 2.56
N ALA A 89 -9.03 -3.02 2.46
CA ALA A 89 -8.38 -1.91 3.12
C ALA A 89 -8.86 -0.57 2.57
N ILE A 90 -9.02 -0.50 1.25
CA ILE A 90 -9.50 0.71 0.58
C ILE A 90 -10.93 1.03 0.97
N ASP A 91 -11.78 0.00 1.02
CA ASP A 91 -13.17 0.19 1.43
C ASP A 91 -13.24 0.78 2.84
N LYS A 92 -12.38 0.31 3.73
CA LYS A 92 -12.35 0.81 5.09
C LYS A 92 -11.88 2.27 5.14
N ALA A 93 -10.86 2.60 4.36
CA ALA A 93 -10.38 3.98 4.29
C ALA A 93 -11.47 4.91 3.79
N ARG A 94 -12.22 4.44 2.79
CA ARG A 94 -13.32 5.23 2.21
C ARG A 94 -14.45 5.41 3.22
N GLU A 95 -14.76 4.34 3.95
CA GLU A 95 -15.80 4.39 4.99
C GLU A 95 -15.43 5.41 6.06
N LEU A 96 -14.17 5.45 6.45
CA LEU A 96 -13.66 6.36 7.46
C LEU A 96 -13.39 7.77 6.90
N LYS A 97 -13.54 7.96 5.60
CA LYS A 97 -13.33 9.23 4.91
C LYS A 97 -11.93 9.78 5.15
N LEU A 98 -10.94 8.90 5.14
CA LEU A 98 -9.55 9.30 5.36
C LEU A 98 -9.00 10.01 4.14
N ASP A 99 -8.21 11.06 4.35
CA ASP A 99 -7.56 11.79 3.27
C ASP A 99 -6.04 11.77 3.40
N ASN A 100 -5.52 11.00 4.35
CA ASN A 100 -4.08 10.93 4.63
C ASN A 100 -3.53 9.51 4.46
N ILE A 101 -4.18 8.70 3.65
CA ILE A 101 -3.73 7.33 3.37
C ILE A 101 -3.83 7.06 1.88
N MET A 102 -2.80 6.39 1.34
CA MET A 102 -2.82 5.90 -0.03
C MET A 102 -2.34 4.46 -0.03
N PHE A 103 -2.75 3.71 -1.02
CA PHE A 103 -2.40 2.30 -1.15
C PHE A 103 -1.65 2.09 -2.45
N LEU A 104 -0.60 1.26 -2.37
CA LEU A 104 0.22 0.93 -3.53
C LEU A 104 0.11 -0.58 -3.74
N CYS A 105 -0.45 -0.98 -4.87
CA CYS A 105 -0.62 -2.39 -5.20
C CYS A 105 0.64 -2.87 -5.91
N GLY A 106 1.38 -3.76 -5.25
CA GLY A 106 2.60 -4.30 -5.82
C GLY A 106 3.46 -4.96 -4.78
N THR A 107 4.68 -5.25 -5.16
CA THR A 107 5.63 -6.00 -4.36
C THR A 107 6.69 -5.10 -3.76
N ALA A 108 7.05 -5.39 -2.51
CA ALA A 108 8.01 -4.55 -1.78
C ALA A 108 9.37 -4.46 -2.47
N GLU A 109 9.77 -5.51 -3.18
CA GLU A 109 11.07 -5.52 -3.85
C GLU A 109 11.26 -4.38 -4.84
N TYR A 110 10.16 -3.88 -5.42
CA TYR A 110 10.23 -2.84 -6.43
C TYR A 110 10.03 -1.44 -5.88
N LEU A 111 9.91 -1.31 -4.57
CA LEU A 111 9.72 0.00 -3.95
C LEU A 111 10.83 1.01 -4.28
N PRO A 112 12.10 0.60 -4.48
CA PRO A 112 13.11 1.61 -4.85
C PRO A 112 12.77 2.38 -6.12
N SER A 113 11.97 1.81 -7.02
CA SER A 113 11.53 2.52 -8.22
C SER A 113 10.44 3.56 -7.92
N TYR A 114 9.81 3.47 -6.77
CA TYR A 114 8.62 4.27 -6.46
C TYR A 114 8.82 5.26 -5.33
N ILE A 115 9.73 4.97 -4.40
CA ILE A 115 9.88 5.78 -3.19
C ILE A 115 11.10 6.69 -3.34
N PRO A 116 10.91 8.01 -3.34
CA PRO A 116 12.04 8.93 -3.40
C PRO A 116 12.95 8.77 -2.18
N ASN A 117 14.24 9.05 -2.39
CA ASN A 117 15.21 8.97 -1.30
C ASN A 117 14.85 9.94 -0.19
N ASN A 118 15.04 9.50 1.05
CA ASN A 118 14.87 10.34 2.24
C ASN A 118 13.48 10.93 2.35
N SER A 119 12.46 10.20 1.86
CA SER A 119 11.09 10.72 1.85
C SER A 119 10.18 10.04 2.88
N ILE A 120 10.68 9.02 3.58
CA ILE A 120 9.85 8.24 4.50
C ILE A 120 10.36 8.45 5.93
N GLU A 121 9.45 8.76 6.85
CA GLU A 121 9.80 8.97 8.25
C GLU A 121 10.08 7.66 8.97
N GLU A 122 9.18 6.68 8.79
CA GLU A 122 9.31 5.35 9.39
C GLU A 122 8.68 4.31 8.51
N ILE A 123 9.21 3.08 8.59
CA ILE A 123 8.68 1.94 7.86
C ILE A 123 8.16 0.92 8.86
N TYR A 124 6.92 0.48 8.65
CA TYR A 124 6.29 -0.56 9.45
C TYR A 124 6.16 -1.82 8.61
N LEU A 125 6.63 -2.95 9.13
CA LEU A 125 6.55 -4.24 8.46
C LEU A 125 5.49 -5.07 9.15
N ASN A 126 4.29 -5.09 8.61
CA ASN A 126 3.17 -5.81 9.18
C ASN A 126 2.71 -6.87 8.21
N PHE A 127 3.44 -7.99 8.19
CA PHE A 127 3.10 -9.06 7.26
C PHE A 127 1.82 -9.73 7.69
N SER A 128 0.87 -9.79 6.78
CA SER A 128 -0.35 -10.52 7.00
C SER A 128 -0.13 -12.02 6.87
N CYS A 129 0.95 -12.41 6.25
CA CYS A 129 1.28 -13.81 6.06
C CYS A 129 1.80 -14.37 7.37
N PRO A 130 1.10 -15.34 7.97
CA PRO A 130 1.59 -15.88 9.23
C PRO A 130 2.85 -16.69 9.00
N PHE A 131 3.78 -16.55 9.91
CA PHE A 131 4.96 -17.39 9.90
C PHE A 131 4.62 -18.77 10.46
N PRO A 132 5.40 -19.78 10.11
CA PRO A 132 5.23 -21.08 10.73
C PRO A 132 5.34 -20.91 12.21
N LYS A 133 4.36 -21.42 12.85
CA LYS A 133 4.38 -21.24 14.23
C LYS A 133 5.29 -22.15 14.89
N LYS A 134 5.68 -22.31 14.79
CA LYS A 134 6.44 -22.66 15.37
C LYS A 134 7.31 -22.53 15.31
N SER A 135 7.54 -22.60 15.26
CA SER A 135 8.43 -22.40 15.25
C SER A 135 8.72 -21.17 15.52
N HIS A 136 8.34 -20.56 15.66
CA HIS A 136 8.79 -19.40 16.08
C HIS A 136 7.95 -18.96 17.11
N GLU A 137 7.82 -19.54 17.29
CA GLU A 137 7.46 -19.21 18.04
C GLU A 137 7.83 -19.25 18.50
#